data_906b237fa5ca6a0633aa9a1d14d068b3
#
_entry.id   906b237fa5ca6a0633aa9a1d14d068b3
#
_cell.length_a   1.000
_cell.length_b   1.000
_cell.length_c   1.000
_cell.angle_alpha   90.00
_cell.angle_beta   90.00
_cell.angle_gamma   90.00
#
_symmetry.space_group_name_H-M   'P 1'
#
loop_
_entity.id
_entity.type
_entity.pdbx_description
1 polymer ?
#
loop_
_entity_poly.entity_id
_entity_poly.type
_entity_poly.pdbx_seq_one_letter_code
_entity_poly.pdbx_strand_id
1 'polypeptide(L)'
;VRPLAARVLAAACISIASAANAALEPDRALAASRAAIGAATADYGFTDTSGRRVSLADYRGKPLVVSLVYTGCSQVCPTTTRFLKRAVAEARGVVGAEAFRVVSIGFDIPSDNPLSLKVFARQNGIDDARWDFLAPDAGVPEALARDLGFAYRAQSGGYEHLAQVTILDARGRVYAQVYGESFEVPMLVRPLTELALGEPAAPRETVAQWLDHVRLICTVYDPVTGKYRLDYALFMEMGAGILVLGSILAFLLRELRRSR
;
A
#
# COMPACT_ATOMS: atom_id res chain seq x y z
N VAL A 1 71.78 -26.34 16.02
CA VAL A 1 70.91 -25.20 16.32
C VAL A 1 69.87 -25.13 15.17
N ARG A 2 68.67 -25.58 15.42
CA ARG A 2 67.56 -25.52 14.47
C ARG A 2 66.73 -24.27 14.71
N PRO A 3 66.39 -23.48 13.70
CA PRO A 3 65.38 -22.43 13.87
C PRO A 3 63.99 -23.01 13.67
N LEU A 4 63.12 -22.73 14.65
CA LEU A 4 61.69 -23.03 14.60
C LEU A 4 61.02 -22.21 13.48
N ALA A 5 60.43 -22.93 12.55
CA ALA A 5 59.53 -22.33 11.54
C ALA A 5 58.20 -21.97 12.21
N ALA A 6 57.95 -20.68 12.36
CA ALA A 6 56.66 -20.15 12.80
C ALA A 6 55.61 -20.42 11.71
N ARG A 7 54.65 -21.33 12.01
CA ARG A 7 53.44 -21.51 11.20
C ARG A 7 52.49 -20.37 11.48
N VAL A 8 52.45 -19.42 10.58
CA VAL A 8 51.36 -18.41 10.53
C VAL A 8 50.11 -19.11 9.96
N LEU A 9 49.19 -19.47 10.84
CA LEU A 9 47.86 -19.84 10.44
C LEU A 9 47.12 -18.54 10.05
N ALA A 10 47.03 -18.29 8.75
CA ALA A 10 46.10 -17.32 8.20
C ALA A 10 44.70 -17.89 8.35
N ALA A 11 44.00 -17.46 9.41
CA ALA A 11 42.56 -17.69 9.54
C ALA A 11 41.83 -16.85 8.48
N ALA A 12 41.52 -17.45 7.35
CA ALA A 12 40.62 -16.86 6.36
C ALA A 12 39.22 -16.79 7.01
N CYS A 13 38.88 -15.64 7.54
CA CYS A 13 37.49 -15.32 7.88
C CYS A 13 36.70 -15.25 6.58
N ILE A 14 36.11 -16.38 6.20
CA ILE A 14 35.07 -16.43 5.20
C ILE A 14 33.86 -15.75 5.84
N SER A 15 33.74 -14.45 5.60
CA SER A 15 32.50 -13.72 5.84
C SER A 15 31.47 -14.26 4.87
N ILE A 16 30.73 -15.28 5.31
CA ILE A 16 29.48 -15.69 4.67
C ILE A 16 28.55 -14.49 4.91
N ALA A 17 28.52 -13.60 3.94
CA ALA A 17 27.45 -12.62 3.83
C ALA A 17 26.18 -13.45 3.60
N SER A 18 25.53 -13.87 4.70
CA SER A 18 24.15 -14.27 4.66
C SER A 18 23.41 -13.10 4.04
N ALA A 19 23.02 -13.24 2.76
CA ALA A 19 21.97 -12.44 2.19
C ALA A 19 20.73 -12.76 3.02
N ALA A 20 20.64 -12.15 4.19
CA ALA A 20 19.44 -12.15 5.00
C ALA A 20 18.36 -11.67 4.05
N ASN A 21 17.36 -12.50 3.79
CA ASN A 21 16.11 -12.10 3.18
C ASN A 21 15.49 -11.08 4.13
N ALA A 22 15.95 -9.83 4.01
CA ALA A 22 15.45 -8.76 4.84
C ALA A 22 13.96 -8.60 4.56
N ALA A 23 13.11 -8.67 5.58
CA ALA A 23 11.67 -8.46 5.47
C ALA A 23 11.37 -7.20 4.66
N LEU A 24 10.22 -7.15 4.00
CA LEU A 24 9.80 -5.93 3.32
C LEU A 24 9.70 -4.83 4.39
N GLU A 25 10.52 -3.80 4.27
CA GLU A 25 10.51 -2.66 5.21
C GLU A 25 9.22 -1.85 4.99
N PRO A 26 8.24 -1.87 5.92
CA PRO A 26 6.93 -1.24 5.71
C PRO A 26 7.03 0.25 5.40
N ASP A 27 7.94 0.96 6.07
CA ASP A 27 8.14 2.40 5.86
C ASP A 27 8.68 2.70 4.47
N ARG A 28 9.58 1.88 3.96
CA ARG A 28 10.12 2.01 2.59
C ARG A 28 9.06 1.67 1.54
N ALA A 29 8.25 0.64 1.78
CA ALA A 29 7.15 0.28 0.90
C ALA A 29 6.13 1.41 0.82
N LEU A 30 5.76 1.99 1.96
CA LEU A 30 4.84 3.13 2.04
C LEU A 30 5.44 4.39 1.37
N ALA A 31 6.72 4.68 1.59
CA ALA A 31 7.41 5.80 0.95
C ALA A 31 7.44 5.65 -0.59
N ALA A 32 7.74 4.45 -1.10
CA ALA A 32 7.72 4.16 -2.53
C ALA A 32 6.31 4.35 -3.13
N SER A 33 5.28 3.87 -2.43
CA SER A 33 3.90 4.02 -2.85
C SER A 33 3.47 5.49 -2.91
N ARG A 34 3.82 6.28 -1.91
CA ARG A 34 3.53 7.73 -1.89
C ARG A 34 4.28 8.49 -2.97
N ALA A 35 5.54 8.13 -3.23
CA ALA A 35 6.36 8.76 -4.26
C ALA A 35 5.83 8.52 -5.68
N ALA A 36 5.03 7.46 -5.90
CA ALA A 36 4.40 7.20 -7.18
C ALA A 36 3.22 8.14 -7.50
N ILE A 37 2.67 8.86 -6.51
CA ILE A 37 1.55 9.78 -6.73
C ILE A 37 1.98 10.91 -7.68
N GLY A 38 1.21 11.11 -8.76
CA GLY A 38 1.51 12.03 -9.85
C GLY A 38 2.31 11.41 -10.99
N ALA A 39 2.93 10.24 -10.81
CA ALA A 39 3.64 9.54 -11.87
C ALA A 39 2.66 8.98 -12.92
N ALA A 40 3.07 8.96 -14.17
CA ALA A 40 2.32 8.33 -15.26
C ALA A 40 2.68 6.83 -15.33
N THR A 41 1.68 5.98 -15.54
CA THR A 41 1.92 4.59 -15.87
C THR A 41 2.25 4.43 -17.34
N ALA A 42 3.17 3.50 -17.67
CA ALA A 42 3.37 3.08 -19.03
C ALA A 42 2.14 2.29 -19.55
N ASP A 43 2.13 2.01 -20.84
CA ASP A 43 1.12 1.16 -21.44
C ASP A 43 1.58 -0.30 -21.38
N TYR A 44 0.79 -1.13 -20.71
CA TYR A 44 1.08 -2.53 -20.48
C TYR A 44 0.01 -3.41 -21.13
N GLY A 45 0.43 -4.57 -21.66
CA GLY A 45 -0.43 -5.56 -22.26
C GLY A 45 -0.91 -6.63 -21.30
N PHE A 46 -2.15 -7.03 -21.46
CA PHE A 46 -2.81 -8.05 -20.63
C PHE A 46 -3.71 -8.94 -21.48
N THR A 47 -4.12 -10.06 -20.87
CA THR A 47 -5.19 -10.92 -21.39
C THR A 47 -6.31 -10.96 -20.34
N ASP A 48 -7.53 -10.61 -20.73
CA ASP A 48 -8.68 -10.67 -19.84
C ASP A 48 -9.19 -12.12 -19.63
N THR A 49 -10.16 -12.29 -18.74
CA THR A 49 -10.74 -13.62 -18.42
C THR A 49 -11.55 -14.26 -19.54
N SER A 50 -11.77 -13.54 -20.65
CA SER A 50 -12.38 -14.07 -21.88
C SER A 50 -11.33 -14.50 -22.93
N GLY A 51 -10.06 -14.22 -22.67
CA GLY A 51 -8.94 -14.45 -23.61
C GLY A 51 -8.69 -13.29 -24.56
N ARG A 52 -9.36 -12.14 -24.40
CA ARG A 52 -9.18 -10.96 -25.22
C ARG A 52 -7.93 -10.19 -24.78
N ARG A 53 -7.15 -9.71 -25.75
CA ARG A 53 -6.03 -8.81 -25.51
C ARG A 53 -6.55 -7.42 -25.17
N VAL A 54 -6.04 -6.85 -24.10
CA VAL A 54 -6.33 -5.50 -23.63
C VAL A 54 -5.04 -4.80 -23.21
N SER A 55 -5.05 -3.50 -23.24
CA SER A 55 -3.96 -2.64 -22.82
C SER A 55 -4.42 -1.72 -21.69
N LEU A 56 -3.48 -1.25 -20.86
CA LEU A 56 -3.80 -0.29 -19.81
C LEU A 56 -4.33 1.02 -20.42
N ALA A 57 -3.90 1.36 -21.64
CA ALA A 57 -4.39 2.52 -22.37
C ALA A 57 -5.87 2.43 -22.74
N ASP A 58 -6.44 1.24 -22.89
CA ASP A 58 -7.88 1.04 -23.18
C ASP A 58 -8.80 1.54 -22.06
N TYR A 59 -8.25 1.74 -20.86
CA TYR A 59 -8.97 2.27 -19.70
C TYR A 59 -8.86 3.79 -19.54
N ARG A 60 -8.10 4.48 -20.41
CA ARG A 60 -7.98 5.95 -20.37
C ARG A 60 -9.31 6.62 -20.70
N GLY A 61 -9.44 7.88 -20.31
CA GLY A 61 -10.67 8.67 -20.46
C GLY A 61 -11.60 8.62 -19.25
N LYS A 62 -11.38 7.68 -18.32
CA LYS A 62 -12.08 7.60 -17.03
C LYS A 62 -11.09 7.26 -15.92
N PRO A 63 -11.39 7.62 -14.67
CA PRO A 63 -10.66 7.11 -13.53
C PRO A 63 -10.64 5.59 -13.49
N LEU A 64 -9.52 5.01 -13.08
CA LEU A 64 -9.32 3.57 -12.98
C LEU A 64 -8.86 3.19 -11.58
N VAL A 65 -9.59 2.28 -10.95
CA VAL A 65 -9.19 1.65 -9.69
C VAL A 65 -8.41 0.39 -10.02
N VAL A 66 -7.16 0.31 -9.55
CA VAL A 66 -6.25 -0.82 -9.79
C VAL A 66 -5.97 -1.55 -8.50
N SER A 67 -6.24 -2.85 -8.46
CA SER A 67 -5.89 -3.75 -7.35
C SER A 67 -4.96 -4.85 -7.88
N LEU A 68 -3.78 -4.98 -7.29
CA LEU A 68 -2.88 -6.08 -7.60
C LEU A 68 -3.25 -7.28 -6.73
N VAL A 69 -3.39 -8.45 -7.34
CA VAL A 69 -3.80 -9.69 -6.69
C VAL A 69 -2.91 -10.85 -7.12
N TYR A 70 -2.80 -11.89 -6.29
CA TYR A 70 -2.31 -13.18 -6.75
C TYR A 70 -3.29 -14.29 -6.33
N THR A 71 -3.59 -15.18 -7.26
CA THR A 71 -4.67 -16.18 -7.09
C THR A 71 -4.32 -17.28 -6.09
N GLY A 72 -3.03 -17.46 -5.78
CA GLY A 72 -2.55 -18.36 -4.74
C GLY A 72 -2.73 -17.85 -3.30
N CYS A 73 -3.15 -16.60 -3.11
CA CYS A 73 -3.42 -16.05 -1.80
C CYS A 73 -4.73 -16.59 -1.22
N SER A 74 -4.65 -17.23 -0.04
CA SER A 74 -5.83 -17.81 0.60
C SER A 74 -6.58 -16.85 1.52
N GLN A 75 -5.99 -15.74 1.94
CA GLN A 75 -6.51 -14.89 3.00
C GLN A 75 -6.65 -13.41 2.64
N VAL A 76 -5.54 -12.71 2.42
CA VAL A 76 -5.52 -11.24 2.26
C VAL A 76 -6.20 -10.80 0.97
N CYS A 77 -5.79 -11.34 -0.19
CA CYS A 77 -6.37 -10.93 -1.48
C CYS A 77 -7.87 -11.16 -1.58
N PRO A 78 -8.46 -12.32 -1.16
CA PRO A 78 -9.91 -12.48 -1.11
C PRO A 78 -10.60 -11.50 -0.18
N THR A 79 -10.02 -11.22 1.00
CA THR A 79 -10.59 -10.29 1.98
C THR A 79 -10.63 -8.87 1.43
N THR A 80 -9.48 -8.39 0.90
CA THR A 80 -9.36 -7.07 0.28
C THR A 80 -10.30 -6.93 -0.93
N THR A 81 -10.37 -7.98 -1.78
CA THR A 81 -11.25 -7.96 -2.97
C THR A 81 -12.73 -7.84 -2.60
N ARG A 82 -13.18 -8.60 -1.59
CA ARG A 82 -14.58 -8.52 -1.10
C ARG A 82 -14.88 -7.18 -0.43
N PHE A 83 -13.90 -6.61 0.28
CA PHE A 83 -14.04 -5.29 0.84
C PHE A 83 -14.10 -4.22 -0.26
N LEU A 84 -13.18 -4.28 -1.23
CA LEU A 84 -13.17 -3.38 -2.39
C LEU A 84 -14.48 -3.44 -3.17
N LYS A 85 -15.10 -4.64 -3.33
CA LYS A 85 -16.42 -4.79 -3.95
C LYS A 85 -17.48 -3.90 -3.28
N ARG A 86 -17.54 -3.90 -1.96
CA ARG A 86 -18.48 -3.06 -1.20
C ARG A 86 -18.18 -1.58 -1.38
N ALA A 87 -16.91 -1.20 -1.26
CA ALA A 87 -16.48 0.19 -1.43
C ALA A 87 -16.77 0.71 -2.85
N VAL A 88 -16.56 -0.12 -3.88
CA VAL A 88 -16.89 0.20 -5.28
C VAL A 88 -18.38 0.38 -5.47
N ALA A 89 -19.22 -0.46 -4.85
CA ALA A 89 -20.67 -0.32 -4.94
C ALA A 89 -21.15 1.01 -4.32
N GLU A 90 -20.62 1.38 -3.16
CA GLU A 90 -20.91 2.67 -2.52
C GLU A 90 -20.38 3.85 -3.36
N ALA A 91 -19.14 3.76 -3.88
CA ALA A 91 -18.61 4.79 -4.77
C ALA A 91 -19.49 5.02 -5.99
N ARG A 92 -19.98 3.94 -6.62
CA ARG A 92 -20.91 4.04 -7.77
C ARG A 92 -22.23 4.69 -7.41
N GLY A 93 -22.73 4.48 -6.19
CA GLY A 93 -23.91 5.17 -5.67
C GLY A 93 -23.72 6.67 -5.56
N VAL A 94 -22.49 7.14 -5.34
CA VAL A 94 -22.17 8.56 -5.17
C VAL A 94 -21.82 9.24 -6.50
N VAL A 95 -20.90 8.63 -7.29
CA VAL A 95 -20.35 9.28 -8.51
C VAL A 95 -21.00 8.80 -9.80
N GLY A 96 -21.84 7.78 -9.73
CA GLY A 96 -22.46 7.14 -10.90
C GLY A 96 -21.78 5.85 -11.33
N ALA A 97 -22.57 4.94 -11.88
CA ALA A 97 -22.11 3.59 -12.23
C ALA A 97 -21.02 3.58 -13.31
N GLU A 98 -21.06 4.53 -14.24
CA GLU A 98 -20.15 4.64 -15.39
C GLU A 98 -19.00 5.62 -15.17
N ALA A 99 -18.88 6.23 -13.99
CA ALA A 99 -17.90 7.27 -13.71
C ALA A 99 -16.46 6.74 -13.69
N PHE A 100 -16.25 5.46 -13.37
CA PHE A 100 -14.92 4.84 -13.29
C PHE A 100 -14.96 3.34 -13.63
N ARG A 101 -13.79 2.79 -13.92
CA ARG A 101 -13.58 1.35 -14.13
C ARG A 101 -12.76 0.77 -12.99
N VAL A 102 -12.81 -0.56 -12.84
CA VAL A 102 -11.99 -1.30 -11.87
C VAL A 102 -11.24 -2.40 -12.60
N VAL A 103 -9.97 -2.60 -12.26
CA VAL A 103 -9.19 -3.74 -12.73
C VAL A 103 -8.51 -4.43 -11.55
N SER A 104 -8.58 -5.76 -11.53
CA SER A 104 -7.73 -6.59 -10.68
C SER A 104 -6.71 -7.28 -11.56
N ILE A 105 -5.44 -7.00 -11.32
CA ILE A 105 -4.33 -7.48 -12.15
C ILE A 105 -3.54 -8.51 -11.36
N GLY A 106 -3.37 -9.70 -11.93
CA GLY A 106 -2.49 -10.72 -11.38
C GLY A 106 -1.03 -10.28 -11.39
N PHE A 107 -0.22 -10.68 -10.41
CA PHE A 107 1.20 -10.39 -10.41
C PHE A 107 2.10 -11.60 -10.21
N ASP A 108 1.53 -12.79 -9.99
CA ASP A 108 2.26 -14.05 -9.82
C ASP A 108 2.22 -14.88 -11.13
N ILE A 109 3.19 -14.66 -12.00
CA ILE A 109 3.31 -15.44 -13.24
C ILE A 109 4.07 -16.76 -12.97
N PRO A 110 3.59 -17.91 -13.46
CA PRO A 110 2.46 -18.13 -14.38
C PRO A 110 1.13 -18.47 -13.70
N SER A 111 1.04 -18.36 -12.37
CA SER A 111 -0.15 -18.78 -11.60
C SER A 111 -1.38 -17.94 -11.95
N ASP A 112 -1.18 -16.64 -12.14
CA ASP A 112 -2.24 -15.67 -12.40
C ASP A 112 -2.60 -15.58 -13.90
N ASN A 113 -3.01 -16.72 -14.46
CA ASN A 113 -3.51 -16.77 -15.83
C ASN A 113 -5.01 -16.42 -15.92
N PRO A 114 -5.56 -16.20 -17.14
CA PRO A 114 -6.97 -15.82 -17.31
C PRO A 114 -7.98 -16.73 -16.63
N LEU A 115 -7.70 -18.05 -16.60
CA LEU A 115 -8.59 -19.03 -15.97
C LEU A 115 -8.56 -18.92 -14.45
N SER A 116 -7.38 -18.82 -13.84
CA SER A 116 -7.20 -18.66 -12.39
C SER A 116 -7.87 -17.37 -11.91
N LEU A 117 -7.68 -16.27 -12.64
CA LEU A 117 -8.31 -14.98 -12.33
C LEU A 117 -9.85 -15.03 -12.49
N LYS A 118 -10.36 -15.76 -13.47
CA LYS A 118 -11.81 -15.98 -13.62
C LYS A 118 -12.39 -16.75 -12.44
N VAL A 119 -11.68 -17.77 -11.97
CA VAL A 119 -12.08 -18.54 -10.78
C VAL A 119 -12.04 -17.65 -9.54
N PHE A 120 -10.97 -16.89 -9.38
CA PHE A 120 -10.80 -15.93 -8.27
C PHE A 120 -11.93 -14.89 -8.23
N ALA A 121 -12.30 -14.29 -9.37
CA ALA A 121 -13.39 -13.35 -9.47
C ALA A 121 -14.72 -13.97 -8.99
N ARG A 122 -15.04 -15.18 -9.46
CA ARG A 122 -16.27 -15.90 -9.08
C ARG A 122 -16.30 -16.25 -7.59
N GLN A 123 -15.18 -16.75 -7.03
CA GLN A 123 -15.07 -17.09 -5.61
C GLN A 123 -15.28 -15.88 -4.70
N ASN A 124 -14.91 -14.68 -5.17
CA ASN A 124 -15.12 -13.43 -4.45
C ASN A 124 -16.46 -12.74 -4.79
N GLY A 125 -17.28 -13.38 -5.63
CA GLY A 125 -18.60 -12.91 -5.98
C GLY A 125 -18.58 -11.63 -6.83
N ILE A 126 -17.52 -11.43 -7.63
CA ILE A 126 -17.44 -10.30 -8.57
C ILE A 126 -18.14 -10.74 -9.86
N ASP A 127 -19.27 -10.09 -10.14
CA ASP A 127 -20.04 -10.23 -11.37
C ASP A 127 -20.44 -8.83 -11.84
N ASP A 128 -19.44 -8.09 -12.34
CA ASP A 128 -19.59 -6.68 -12.71
C ASP A 128 -18.84 -6.43 -14.03
N ALA A 129 -19.59 -6.11 -15.08
CA ALA A 129 -19.05 -5.83 -16.42
C ALA A 129 -18.06 -4.65 -16.47
N ARG A 130 -17.94 -3.86 -15.41
CA ARG A 130 -17.02 -2.73 -15.27
C ARG A 130 -15.83 -3.03 -14.35
N TRP A 131 -15.65 -4.30 -14.03
CA TRP A 131 -14.52 -4.80 -13.25
C TRP A 131 -13.84 -5.94 -13.97
N ASP A 132 -12.75 -5.65 -14.62
CA ASP A 132 -11.99 -6.64 -15.37
C ASP A 132 -10.92 -7.30 -14.49
N PHE A 133 -10.64 -8.57 -14.76
CA PHE A 133 -9.53 -9.31 -14.19
C PHE A 133 -8.52 -9.61 -15.30
N LEU A 134 -7.28 -9.21 -15.10
CA LEU A 134 -6.28 -9.12 -16.15
C LEU A 134 -5.05 -9.95 -15.82
N ALA A 135 -4.72 -10.89 -16.69
CA ALA A 135 -3.47 -11.64 -16.65
C ALA A 135 -2.38 -10.84 -17.39
N PRO A 136 -1.27 -10.49 -16.73
CA PRO A 136 -0.22 -9.69 -17.34
C PRO A 136 0.66 -10.50 -18.28
N ASP A 137 1.28 -9.83 -19.25
CA ASP A 137 2.38 -10.38 -20.03
C ASP A 137 3.65 -10.52 -19.17
N ALA A 138 4.61 -11.33 -19.62
CA ALA A 138 5.89 -11.51 -18.94
C ALA A 138 6.61 -10.15 -18.76
N GLY A 139 7.14 -9.92 -17.57
CA GLY A 139 7.85 -8.68 -17.18
C GLY A 139 6.93 -7.49 -16.88
N VAL A 140 5.62 -7.60 -17.13
CA VAL A 140 4.66 -6.54 -16.79
C VAL A 140 4.49 -6.37 -15.29
N PRO A 141 4.39 -7.42 -14.45
CA PRO A 141 4.17 -7.25 -13.02
C PRO A 141 5.21 -6.36 -12.35
N GLU A 142 6.49 -6.60 -12.62
CA GLU A 142 7.59 -5.84 -12.03
C GLU A 142 7.62 -4.38 -12.50
N ALA A 143 7.32 -4.16 -13.79
CA ALA A 143 7.30 -2.83 -14.38
C ALA A 143 6.10 -2.02 -13.87
N LEU A 144 4.91 -2.62 -13.87
CA LEU A 144 3.69 -2.01 -13.36
C LEU A 144 3.80 -1.73 -11.86
N ALA A 145 4.34 -2.67 -11.08
CA ALA A 145 4.54 -2.48 -9.64
C ALA A 145 5.44 -1.27 -9.35
N ARG A 146 6.51 -1.05 -10.13
CA ARG A 146 7.34 0.16 -10.01
C ARG A 146 6.56 1.43 -10.31
N ASP A 147 5.78 1.46 -11.39
CA ASP A 147 4.99 2.63 -11.77
C ASP A 147 3.93 2.97 -10.72
N LEU A 148 3.32 1.95 -10.12
CA LEU A 148 2.30 2.10 -9.07
C LEU A 148 2.91 2.29 -7.66
N GLY A 149 4.22 2.16 -7.51
CA GLY A 149 4.86 2.17 -6.19
C GLY A 149 4.43 0.99 -5.31
N PHE A 150 4.07 -0.14 -5.92
CA PHE A 150 3.67 -1.36 -5.22
C PHE A 150 4.89 -2.20 -4.90
N ALA A 151 5.30 -2.18 -3.64
CA ALA A 151 6.40 -3.00 -3.16
C ALA A 151 5.90 -4.39 -2.77
N TYR A 152 6.48 -5.43 -3.36
CA TYR A 152 6.21 -6.82 -3.00
C TYR A 152 7.48 -7.66 -3.06
N ARG A 153 7.48 -8.78 -2.34
CA ARG A 153 8.60 -9.71 -2.28
C ARG A 153 8.10 -11.14 -2.10
N ALA A 154 8.68 -12.05 -2.88
CA ALA A 154 8.40 -13.47 -2.70
C ALA A 154 8.98 -13.98 -1.37
N GLN A 155 8.23 -14.82 -0.67
CA GLN A 155 8.62 -15.53 0.54
C GLN A 155 8.10 -16.97 0.52
N SER A 156 8.49 -17.79 1.52
CA SER A 156 7.97 -19.14 1.64
C SER A 156 6.45 -19.09 1.88
N GLY A 157 5.70 -19.59 0.88
CA GLY A 157 4.23 -19.65 0.96
C GLY A 157 3.48 -18.46 0.33
N GLY A 158 4.16 -17.57 -0.40
CA GLY A 158 3.49 -16.51 -1.15
C GLY A 158 4.30 -15.22 -1.28
N TYR A 159 3.64 -14.12 -1.04
CA TYR A 159 4.24 -12.79 -1.17
C TYR A 159 3.95 -11.93 0.06
N GLU A 160 4.97 -11.20 0.50
CA GLU A 160 4.84 -10.08 1.41
C GLU A 160 4.69 -8.80 0.57
N HIS A 161 3.67 -8.01 0.83
CA HIS A 161 3.40 -6.77 0.11
C HIS A 161 2.58 -5.80 0.96
N LEU A 162 2.62 -4.52 0.60
CA LEU A 162 1.72 -3.53 1.17
C LEU A 162 0.29 -3.77 0.62
N ALA A 163 -0.70 -3.90 1.50
CA ALA A 163 -2.10 -3.93 1.09
C ALA A 163 -2.48 -2.55 0.54
N GLN A 164 -2.65 -2.44 -0.78
CA GLN A 164 -2.77 -1.20 -1.51
C GLN A 164 -3.76 -1.33 -2.66
N VAL A 165 -4.58 -0.29 -2.84
CA VAL A 165 -5.39 -0.07 -4.03
C VAL A 165 -4.97 1.28 -4.61
N THR A 166 -4.67 1.33 -5.90
CA THR A 166 -4.24 2.53 -6.61
C THR A 166 -5.37 3.11 -7.42
N ILE A 167 -5.57 4.41 -7.38
CA ILE A 167 -6.51 5.14 -8.23
C ILE A 167 -5.71 5.90 -9.27
N LEU A 168 -5.97 5.63 -10.54
CA LEU A 168 -5.43 6.39 -11.67
C LEU A 168 -6.45 7.41 -12.16
N ASP A 169 -5.96 8.58 -12.59
CA ASP A 169 -6.79 9.56 -13.28
C ASP A 169 -7.11 9.11 -14.73
N ALA A 170 -7.92 9.87 -15.44
CA ALA A 170 -8.32 9.60 -16.82
C ALA A 170 -7.13 9.59 -17.81
N ARG A 171 -5.96 10.09 -17.42
CA ARG A 171 -4.73 10.11 -18.21
C ARG A 171 -3.80 8.94 -17.90
N GLY A 172 -4.15 8.10 -16.89
CA GLY A 172 -3.32 7.00 -16.41
C GLY A 172 -2.21 7.44 -15.46
N ARG A 173 -2.37 8.56 -14.75
CA ARG A 173 -1.47 8.98 -13.67
C ARG A 173 -1.97 8.50 -12.33
N VAL A 174 -1.07 8.10 -11.47
CA VAL A 174 -1.40 7.75 -10.08
C VAL A 174 -1.96 8.98 -9.37
N TYR A 175 -3.24 8.95 -9.06
CA TYR A 175 -3.94 10.05 -8.40
C TYR A 175 -3.95 9.91 -6.88
N ALA A 176 -4.24 8.69 -6.39
CA ALA A 176 -4.31 8.40 -4.97
C ALA A 176 -3.95 6.93 -4.69
N GLN A 177 -3.47 6.70 -3.46
CA GLN A 177 -3.22 5.37 -2.92
C GLN A 177 -4.13 5.15 -1.71
N VAL A 178 -4.76 3.99 -1.65
CA VAL A 178 -5.61 3.55 -0.53
C VAL A 178 -4.98 2.34 0.10
N TYR A 179 -4.74 2.37 1.42
CA TYR A 179 -4.00 1.34 2.14
C TYR A 179 -4.88 0.56 3.11
N GLY A 180 -4.51 -0.70 3.29
CA GLY A 180 -5.15 -1.62 4.24
C GLY A 180 -5.98 -2.70 3.56
N GLU A 181 -6.15 -3.82 4.25
CA GLU A 181 -7.01 -4.93 3.80
C GLU A 181 -8.50 -4.54 3.88
N SER A 182 -8.83 -3.70 4.84
CA SER A 182 -10.12 -3.06 5.04
C SER A 182 -9.89 -1.59 5.35
N PHE A 183 -10.10 -0.74 4.37
CA PHE A 183 -9.94 0.71 4.48
C PHE A 183 -11.30 1.39 4.69
N GLU A 184 -11.32 2.61 5.19
CA GLU A 184 -12.56 3.39 5.27
C GLU A 184 -13.07 3.71 3.86
N VAL A 185 -14.34 3.44 3.59
CA VAL A 185 -14.96 3.66 2.27
C VAL A 185 -14.73 5.07 1.71
N PRO A 186 -14.78 6.16 2.52
CA PRO A 186 -14.45 7.50 2.06
C PRO A 186 -13.06 7.65 1.45
N MET A 187 -12.09 6.79 1.81
CA MET A 187 -10.74 6.82 1.22
C MET A 187 -10.74 6.44 -0.27
N LEU A 188 -11.71 5.65 -0.72
CA LEU A 188 -11.92 5.34 -2.14
C LEU A 188 -12.89 6.35 -2.80
N VAL A 189 -14.00 6.67 -2.13
CA VAL A 189 -15.07 7.49 -2.69
C VAL A 189 -14.61 8.91 -2.97
N ARG A 190 -13.88 9.52 -2.04
CA ARG A 190 -13.46 10.92 -2.14
C ARG A 190 -12.59 11.20 -3.38
N PRO A 191 -11.45 10.48 -3.63
CA PRO A 191 -10.66 10.71 -4.83
C PRO A 191 -11.43 10.44 -6.12
N LEU A 192 -12.32 9.45 -6.14
CA LEU A 192 -13.18 9.19 -7.30
C LEU A 192 -14.18 10.33 -7.54
N THR A 193 -14.73 10.92 -6.49
CA THR A 193 -15.62 12.09 -6.59
C THR A 193 -14.86 13.31 -7.12
N GLU A 194 -13.67 13.58 -6.60
CA GLU A 194 -12.81 14.67 -7.06
C GLU A 194 -12.48 14.53 -8.56
N LEU A 195 -12.13 13.32 -9.01
CA LEU A 195 -11.87 13.04 -10.42
C LEU A 195 -13.12 13.14 -11.30
N ALA A 196 -14.30 12.72 -10.81
CA ALA A 196 -15.56 12.79 -11.55
C ALA A 196 -16.06 14.22 -11.71
N LEU A 197 -15.81 15.09 -10.72
CA LEU A 197 -16.17 16.51 -10.77
C LEU A 197 -15.16 17.36 -11.56
N GLY A 198 -14.03 16.78 -11.98
CA GLY A 198 -12.98 17.50 -12.68
C GLY A 198 -12.22 18.48 -11.80
N GLU A 199 -12.34 18.38 -10.50
CA GLU A 199 -11.54 19.20 -9.56
C GLU A 199 -10.09 18.72 -9.55
N PRO A 200 -9.13 19.64 -9.79
CA PRO A 200 -7.71 19.28 -9.75
C PRO A 200 -7.36 18.90 -8.31
N ALA A 201 -6.65 17.77 -8.15
CA ALA A 201 -5.99 17.46 -6.88
C ALA A 201 -5.05 18.61 -6.53
N ALA A 202 -5.40 19.39 -5.53
CA ALA A 202 -4.41 20.26 -4.93
C ALA A 202 -3.30 19.38 -4.35
N PRO A 203 -2.01 19.74 -4.52
CA PRO A 203 -0.92 19.04 -3.86
C PRO A 203 -1.19 19.12 -2.36
N ARG A 204 -1.60 17.98 -1.79
CA ARG A 204 -2.02 17.90 -0.39
C ARG A 204 -0.83 17.52 0.50
N GLU A 205 0.09 18.43 0.67
CA GLU A 205 0.80 18.55 1.93
C GLU A 205 -0.02 19.45 2.84
N THR A 206 -1.05 18.94 3.47
CA THR A 206 -1.88 19.72 4.38
C THR A 206 -1.84 19.09 5.76
N VAL A 207 -2.02 19.97 6.77
CA VAL A 207 -2.21 19.68 8.20
C VAL A 207 -3.13 18.45 8.44
N ALA A 208 -4.07 18.17 7.51
CA ALA A 208 -4.91 16.97 7.54
C ALA A 208 -4.11 15.66 7.39
N GLN A 209 -3.09 15.58 6.51
CA GLN A 209 -2.24 14.39 6.40
C GLN A 209 -1.35 14.20 7.63
N TRP A 210 -0.90 15.30 8.23
CA TRP A 210 -0.19 15.25 9.50
C TRP A 210 -1.10 14.76 10.63
N LEU A 211 -2.35 15.24 10.67
CA LEU A 211 -3.37 14.77 11.63
C LEU A 211 -3.75 13.31 11.41
N ASP A 212 -3.87 12.86 10.15
CA ASP A 212 -4.12 11.45 9.83
C ASP A 212 -2.92 10.58 10.20
N HIS A 213 -1.70 11.09 10.02
CA HIS A 213 -0.47 10.39 10.45
C HIS A 213 -0.40 10.28 11.99
N VAL A 214 -0.72 11.35 12.70
CA VAL A 214 -0.82 11.34 14.17
C VAL A 214 -1.95 10.40 14.63
N ARG A 215 -3.08 10.38 13.92
CA ARG A 215 -4.20 9.48 14.23
C ARG A 215 -3.84 8.00 14.05
N LEU A 216 -3.06 7.67 13.00
CA LEU A 216 -2.55 6.30 12.77
C LEU A 216 -1.54 5.86 13.83
N ILE A 217 -0.69 6.77 14.33
CA ILE A 217 0.27 6.46 15.40
C ILE A 217 -0.44 6.28 16.74
N CYS A 218 -1.57 6.97 16.97
CA CYS A 218 -2.30 6.98 18.24
C CYS A 218 -3.46 5.98 18.28
N THR A 219 -3.65 5.13 17.27
CA THR A 219 -4.71 4.11 17.26
C THR A 219 -4.14 2.72 17.24
N VAL A 220 -4.55 1.89 18.20
CA VAL A 220 -4.27 0.45 18.25
C VAL A 220 -5.49 -0.28 17.69
N TYR A 221 -5.23 -1.19 16.74
CA TYR A 221 -6.26 -2.07 16.21
C TYR A 221 -6.65 -3.11 17.26
N ASP A 222 -7.92 -3.14 17.65
CA ASP A 222 -8.48 -4.17 18.54
C ASP A 222 -9.03 -5.32 17.68
N PRO A 223 -8.35 -6.48 17.67
CA PRO A 223 -8.76 -7.63 16.85
C PRO A 223 -10.08 -8.26 17.32
N VAL A 224 -10.50 -7.99 18.57
CA VAL A 224 -11.73 -8.56 19.13
C VAL A 224 -12.96 -7.79 18.67
N THR A 225 -12.85 -6.46 18.58
CA THR A 225 -13.97 -5.60 18.17
C THR A 225 -13.92 -5.16 16.72
N GLY A 226 -12.82 -5.46 15.98
CA GLY A 226 -12.61 -5.05 14.59
C GLY A 226 -12.52 -3.53 14.39
N LYS A 227 -12.28 -2.76 15.46
CA LYS A 227 -12.26 -1.30 15.43
C LYS A 227 -10.93 -0.75 15.93
N TYR A 228 -10.53 0.40 15.36
CA TYR A 228 -9.41 1.17 15.90
C TYR A 228 -9.86 1.91 17.15
N ARG A 229 -9.13 1.70 18.26
CA ARG A 229 -9.32 2.44 19.51
C ARG A 229 -8.18 3.42 19.70
N LEU A 230 -8.50 4.64 20.11
CA LEU A 230 -7.49 5.60 20.57
C LEU A 230 -6.78 5.02 21.80
N ASP A 231 -5.46 4.91 21.69
CA ASP A 231 -4.63 4.54 22.83
C ASP A 231 -4.37 5.78 23.69
N TYR A 232 -5.11 5.87 24.78
CA TYR A 232 -4.94 6.96 25.74
C TYR A 232 -3.62 6.88 26.52
N ALA A 233 -2.94 5.72 26.54
CA ALA A 233 -1.68 5.55 27.26
C ALA A 233 -0.61 6.51 26.73
N LEU A 234 -0.48 6.64 25.42
CA LEU A 234 0.47 7.57 24.78
C LEU A 234 0.21 9.03 25.20
N PHE A 235 -1.07 9.44 25.27
CA PHE A 235 -1.42 10.79 25.69
C PHE A 235 -1.14 11.04 27.16
N MET A 236 -1.33 10.01 27.99
CA MET A 236 -1.01 10.07 29.42
C MET A 236 0.51 10.17 29.65
N GLU A 237 1.31 9.39 28.90
CA GLU A 237 2.77 9.44 28.97
C GLU A 237 3.33 10.77 28.48
N MET A 238 2.83 11.29 27.35
CA MET A 238 3.21 12.62 26.85
C MET A 238 2.82 13.73 27.84
N GLY A 239 1.61 13.66 28.41
CA GLY A 239 1.13 14.62 29.40
C GLY A 239 1.98 14.62 30.66
N ALA A 240 2.32 13.44 31.17
CA ALA A 240 3.22 13.29 32.31
C ALA A 240 4.62 13.85 32.01
N GLY A 241 5.19 13.56 30.83
CA GLY A 241 6.47 14.08 30.40
C GLY A 241 6.51 15.62 30.31
N ILE A 242 5.49 16.22 29.73
CA ILE A 242 5.36 17.68 29.63
C ILE A 242 5.24 18.32 31.03
N LEU A 243 4.50 17.68 31.93
CA LEU A 243 4.31 18.17 33.29
C LEU A 243 5.62 18.13 34.10
N VAL A 244 6.40 17.04 33.97
CA VAL A 244 7.70 16.92 34.61
C VAL A 244 8.69 17.93 34.04
N LEU A 245 8.83 18.04 32.71
CA LEU A 245 9.73 19.00 32.08
C LEU A 245 9.34 20.45 32.39
N GLY A 246 8.04 20.75 32.37
CA GLY A 246 7.49 22.07 32.76
C GLY A 246 7.80 22.43 34.21
N SER A 247 7.68 21.47 35.12
CA SER A 247 8.00 21.65 36.55
C SER A 247 9.49 21.92 36.77
N ILE A 248 10.37 21.18 36.08
CA ILE A 248 11.83 21.38 36.13
C ILE A 248 12.19 22.78 35.58
N LEU A 249 11.62 23.13 34.42
CA LEU A 249 11.87 24.44 33.81
C LEU A 249 11.40 25.59 34.72
N ALA A 250 10.20 25.46 35.27
CA ALA A 250 9.66 26.47 36.21
C ALA A 250 10.53 26.63 37.47
N PHE A 251 11.03 25.49 38.02
CA PHE A 251 11.95 25.49 39.14
C PHE A 251 13.27 26.21 38.79
N LEU A 252 13.87 25.87 37.66
CA LEU A 252 15.11 26.50 37.21
C LEU A 252 14.96 28.01 36.97
N LEU A 253 13.87 28.42 36.33
CA LEU A 253 13.57 29.85 36.10
C LEU A 253 13.35 30.59 37.40
N ARG A 254 12.71 29.98 38.39
CA ARG A 254 12.52 30.55 39.71
C ARG A 254 13.84 30.71 40.46
N GLU A 255 14.72 29.74 40.37
CA GLU A 255 16.03 29.77 41.00
C GLU A 255 16.95 30.83 40.37
N LEU A 256 16.97 30.92 39.04
CA LEU A 256 17.69 31.95 38.31
C LEU A 256 17.21 33.37 38.62
N ARG A 257 15.90 33.57 38.93
CA ARG A 257 15.35 34.86 39.36
C ARG A 257 15.67 35.20 40.83
N ARG A 258 15.92 34.17 41.67
CA ARG A 258 16.29 34.36 43.07
C ARG A 258 17.78 34.67 43.23
N SER A 259 18.60 34.26 42.28
CA SER A 259 20.08 34.45 42.28
C SER A 259 20.51 35.79 41.67
N ARG A 260 19.57 36.58 41.16
CA ARG A 260 19.75 37.99 40.77
C ARG A 260 19.15 38.92 41.79
#